data_bbe0f4902f85c6c5b20f6c0940f8f9d1
#
_entry.id   bbe0f4902f85c6c5b20f6c0940f8f9d1
#
_cell.length_a   1.000
_cell.length_b   1.000
_cell.length_c   1.000
_cell.angle_alpha   90.00
_cell.angle_beta   90.00
_cell.angle_gamma   90.00
#
_symmetry.space_group_name_H-M   'P 1'
#
loop_
_entity.id
_entity.type
_entity.pdbx_description
1 polymer ?
#
loop_
_entity_poly.entity_id
_entity_poly.type
_entity_poly.pdbx_seq_one_letter_code
_entity_poly.pdbx_strand_id
1 'polypeptide(L)'
;RFALLLLSALSSVHARQAVSAQPHAACRLRGGAKDERTYAMMKPDVCSNRKAEADIKRLIEEAGLTIVREERCRLSKAECEEFYAEHSERPFFPGLVAFMSSGDVIKLELQGENAVRRWRELIGPTDSEKARKEASSSIRALYGTDNQRNAAHGSDSPESAARELALMFD
;
A
#
# COMPACT_ATOMS: atom_id res chain seq x y z
N ARG A 1 -19.43 -73.25 41.13
CA ARG A 1 -20.19 -73.68 39.94
C ARG A 1 -20.01 -72.58 38.89
N PHE A 2 -19.04 -72.77 37.98
CA PHE A 2 -19.11 -73.13 36.55
C PHE A 2 -20.00 -72.24 35.74
N ALA A 3 -19.43 -71.48 34.83
CA ALA A 3 -19.13 -71.68 33.43
C ALA A 3 -18.56 -70.36 32.90
N LEU A 4 -17.39 -70.19 32.39
CA LEU A 4 -16.75 -70.50 31.13
C LEU A 4 -17.63 -70.31 29.90
N LEU A 5 -17.26 -69.31 29.09
CA LEU A 5 -17.36 -69.24 27.59
C LEU A 5 -16.76 -67.90 27.09
N LEU A 6 -15.56 -67.96 26.58
CA LEU A 6 -15.10 -67.90 25.15
C LEU A 6 -15.41 -66.61 24.42
N LEU A 7 -14.31 -65.87 24.25
CA LEU A 7 -13.71 -65.30 23.02
C LEU A 7 -14.59 -65.09 21.81
N SER A 8 -14.59 -63.87 21.32
CA SER A 8 -14.31 -63.61 19.94
C SER A 8 -13.75 -62.20 19.79
N ALA A 9 -12.47 -62.17 19.36
CA ALA A 9 -11.79 -60.97 18.93
C ALA A 9 -12.32 -60.54 17.55
N LEU A 10 -12.77 -59.32 17.45
CA LEU A 10 -12.97 -58.67 16.17
C LEU A 10 -12.07 -57.42 16.10
N SER A 11 -10.97 -57.64 15.40
CA SER A 11 -10.06 -56.58 14.99
C SER A 11 -10.78 -55.60 14.08
N SER A 12 -11.06 -54.44 14.60
CA SER A 12 -11.53 -53.31 13.78
C SER A 12 -10.32 -52.52 13.29
N VAL A 13 -9.90 -52.82 12.09
CA VAL A 13 -8.88 -52.04 11.35
C VAL A 13 -9.51 -50.70 11.01
N HIS A 14 -9.18 -49.68 11.78
CA HIS A 14 -9.46 -48.29 11.37
C HIS A 14 -8.50 -47.89 10.26
N ALA A 15 -8.99 -47.95 9.05
CA ALA A 15 -8.37 -47.35 7.90
C ALA A 15 -8.29 -45.82 8.15
N ARG A 16 -7.08 -45.32 8.41
CA ARG A 16 -6.79 -43.90 8.39
C ARG A 16 -6.89 -43.43 6.95
N GLN A 17 -7.98 -42.77 6.60
CA GLN A 17 -8.08 -41.99 5.37
C GLN A 17 -7.05 -40.88 5.45
N ALA A 18 -6.02 -40.99 4.63
CA ALA A 18 -5.10 -39.91 4.36
C ALA A 18 -5.87 -38.82 3.62
N VAL A 19 -6.11 -37.70 4.29
CA VAL A 19 -6.59 -36.49 3.67
C VAL A 19 -5.46 -35.98 2.80
N SER A 20 -5.60 -36.27 1.50
CA SER A 20 -4.75 -35.71 0.45
C SER A 20 -4.87 -34.19 0.48
N ALA A 21 -3.85 -33.53 0.99
CA ALA A 21 -3.69 -32.08 0.83
C ALA A 21 -3.47 -31.80 -0.66
N GLN A 22 -4.50 -31.31 -1.31
CA GLN A 22 -4.36 -30.82 -2.67
C GLN A 22 -3.51 -29.53 -2.64
N PRO A 23 -2.48 -29.40 -3.48
CA PRO A 23 -1.74 -28.16 -3.60
C PRO A 23 -2.66 -27.13 -4.28
N HIS A 24 -2.93 -26.04 -3.58
CA HIS A 24 -3.52 -24.84 -4.16
C HIS A 24 -2.48 -24.20 -5.09
N ALA A 25 -2.32 -24.76 -6.26
CA ALA A 25 -1.58 -24.18 -7.35
C ALA A 25 -2.50 -24.03 -8.54
N ALA A 26 -3.31 -23.01 -8.54
CA ALA A 26 -3.85 -22.46 -9.76
C ALA A 26 -3.63 -20.96 -9.74
N CYS A 27 -2.36 -20.55 -9.82
CA CYS A 27 -2.01 -19.28 -10.39
C CYS A 27 -2.46 -19.32 -11.84
N ARG A 28 -3.73 -18.97 -12.09
CA ARG A 28 -4.21 -18.71 -13.45
C ARG A 28 -3.46 -17.48 -13.92
N LEU A 29 -2.49 -17.69 -14.78
CA LEU A 29 -1.98 -16.69 -15.70
C LEU A 29 -3.17 -16.10 -16.49
N ARG A 30 -3.78 -15.06 -15.94
CA ARG A 30 -4.65 -14.19 -16.72
C ARG A 30 -3.72 -13.34 -17.56
N GLY A 31 -3.72 -13.58 -18.85
CA GLY A 31 -2.96 -12.81 -19.80
C GLY A 31 -3.29 -11.33 -19.71
N GLY A 32 -2.28 -10.49 -19.72
CA GLY A 32 -2.33 -9.16 -20.30
C GLY A 32 -2.56 -7.94 -19.42
N ALA A 33 -2.69 -8.01 -18.11
CA ALA A 33 -2.51 -6.81 -17.29
C ALA A 33 -1.02 -6.71 -16.93
N LYS A 34 -0.32 -5.72 -17.50
CA LYS A 34 1.06 -5.43 -17.10
C LYS A 34 1.04 -5.10 -15.61
N ASP A 35 1.88 -5.77 -14.82
CA ASP A 35 2.21 -5.35 -13.48
C ASP A 35 2.82 -3.95 -13.57
N GLU A 36 1.99 -2.95 -13.34
CA GLU A 36 2.39 -1.55 -13.35
C GLU A 36 2.99 -1.20 -11.99
N ARG A 37 3.96 -0.31 -11.99
CA ARG A 37 4.55 0.23 -10.76
C ARG A 37 4.26 1.70 -10.64
N THR A 38 4.09 2.16 -9.40
CA THR A 38 3.91 3.59 -9.09
C THR A 38 4.68 3.98 -7.84
N TYR A 39 5.16 5.22 -7.84
CA TYR A 39 5.70 5.81 -6.62
C TYR A 39 4.55 6.32 -5.75
N ALA A 40 4.65 6.04 -4.48
CA ALA A 40 3.75 6.49 -3.44
C ALA A 40 4.57 7.02 -2.25
N MET A 41 4.05 8.01 -1.55
CA MET A 41 4.72 8.52 -0.35
C MET A 41 3.68 8.90 0.69
N MET A 42 3.86 8.42 1.93
CA MET A 42 3.18 8.97 3.09
C MET A 42 3.95 10.19 3.58
N LYS A 43 3.24 11.29 3.79
CA LYS A 43 3.81 12.58 4.16
C LYS A 43 4.04 12.71 5.68
N PRO A 44 4.79 13.74 6.14
CA PRO A 44 5.11 13.92 7.56
C PRO A 44 3.91 13.97 8.50
N ASP A 45 2.77 14.51 8.05
CA ASP A 45 1.52 14.57 8.81
C ASP A 45 0.98 13.19 9.20
N VAL A 46 1.17 12.18 8.35
CA VAL A 46 0.77 10.79 8.61
C VAL A 46 1.85 10.00 9.33
N CYS A 47 3.12 10.21 8.98
CA CYS A 47 4.24 9.42 9.50
C CYS A 47 4.46 9.59 11.01
N SER A 48 3.91 10.62 11.63
CA SER A 48 3.87 10.81 13.08
C SER A 48 2.79 9.96 13.78
N ASN A 49 1.85 9.36 13.04
CA ASN A 49 0.73 8.59 13.54
C ASN A 49 0.80 7.12 13.06
N ARG A 50 1.33 6.24 13.91
CA ARG A 50 1.49 4.80 13.60
C ARG A 50 0.19 4.10 13.22
N LYS A 51 -0.96 4.54 13.78
CA LYS A 51 -2.25 3.95 13.43
C LYS A 51 -2.64 4.33 12.01
N ALA A 52 -2.50 5.60 11.62
CA ALA A 52 -2.78 6.05 10.27
C ALA A 52 -1.87 5.36 9.24
N GLU A 53 -0.58 5.18 9.56
CA GLU A 53 0.37 4.42 8.74
C GLU A 53 -0.10 2.97 8.51
N ALA A 54 -0.46 2.26 9.59
CA ALA A 54 -0.92 0.88 9.49
C ALA A 54 -2.24 0.77 8.69
N ASP A 55 -3.17 1.69 8.92
CA ASP A 55 -4.43 1.75 8.18
C ASP A 55 -4.20 2.01 6.67
N ILE A 56 -3.27 2.90 6.31
CA ILE A 56 -2.95 3.18 4.91
C ILE A 56 -2.33 1.95 4.24
N LYS A 57 -1.41 1.23 4.90
CA LYS A 57 -0.83 -0.01 4.36
C LYS A 57 -1.91 -1.07 4.12
N ARG A 58 -2.82 -1.24 5.06
CA ARG A 58 -3.97 -2.14 4.89
C ARG A 58 -4.85 -1.74 3.69
N LEU A 59 -5.16 -0.45 3.53
CA LEU A 59 -5.93 0.06 2.40
C LEU A 59 -5.22 -0.18 1.05
N ILE A 60 -3.89 -0.08 1.00
CA ILE A 60 -3.10 -0.43 -0.19
C ILE A 60 -3.30 -1.89 -0.57
N GLU A 61 -3.19 -2.81 0.40
CA GLU A 61 -3.38 -4.25 0.17
C GLU A 61 -4.82 -4.58 -0.25
N GLU A 62 -5.81 -3.98 0.42
CA GLU A 62 -7.24 -4.14 0.10
C GLU A 62 -7.59 -3.61 -1.31
N ALA A 63 -6.87 -2.59 -1.79
CA ALA A 63 -6.98 -2.10 -3.17
C ALA A 63 -6.32 -3.02 -4.21
N GLY A 64 -5.73 -4.15 -3.78
CA GLY A 64 -5.03 -5.10 -4.65
C GLY A 64 -3.69 -4.58 -5.15
N LEU A 65 -3.05 -3.69 -4.39
CA LEU A 65 -1.69 -3.22 -4.62
C LEU A 65 -0.73 -3.92 -3.65
N THR A 66 0.47 -4.24 -4.12
CA THR A 66 1.54 -4.83 -3.31
C THR A 66 2.62 -3.79 -3.05
N ILE A 67 3.03 -3.64 -1.81
CA ILE A 67 4.21 -2.83 -1.45
C ILE A 67 5.45 -3.68 -1.76
N VAL A 68 6.20 -3.31 -2.79
CA VAL A 68 7.41 -4.05 -3.20
C VAL A 68 8.70 -3.43 -2.67
N ARG A 69 8.66 -2.14 -2.32
CA ARG A 69 9.76 -1.43 -1.64
C ARG A 69 9.19 -0.42 -0.66
N GLU A 70 9.78 -0.33 0.52
CA GLU A 70 9.41 0.62 1.57
C GLU A 70 10.67 1.18 2.22
N GLU A 71 10.70 2.49 2.40
CA GLU A 71 11.78 3.18 3.10
C GLU A 71 11.23 4.35 3.90
N ARG A 72 11.54 4.38 5.19
CA ARG A 72 11.28 5.54 6.05
C ARG A 72 12.55 6.38 6.10
N CYS A 73 12.44 7.62 5.73
CA CYS A 73 13.55 8.55 5.76
C CYS A 73 13.07 9.98 6.05
N ARG A 74 14.01 10.87 6.29
CA ARG A 74 13.77 12.31 6.32
C ARG A 74 14.43 12.94 5.12
N LEU A 75 13.61 13.56 4.27
CA LEU A 75 14.12 14.24 3.09
C LEU A 75 14.82 15.56 3.49
N SER A 76 15.95 15.82 2.86
CA SER A 76 16.59 17.14 2.89
C SER A 76 15.76 18.16 2.09
N LYS A 77 16.03 19.44 2.30
CA LYS A 77 15.40 20.49 1.48
C LYS A 77 15.75 20.34 -0.01
N ALA A 78 17.01 20.00 -0.31
CA ALA A 78 17.47 19.81 -1.68
C ALA A 78 16.71 18.67 -2.39
N GLU A 79 16.55 17.52 -1.74
CA GLU A 79 15.74 16.43 -2.28
C GLU A 79 14.26 16.82 -2.47
N CYS A 80 13.69 17.60 -1.56
CA CYS A 80 12.34 18.12 -1.72
C CYS A 80 12.23 19.11 -2.90
N GLU A 81 13.21 20.00 -3.06
CA GLU A 81 13.26 20.95 -4.16
C GLU A 81 13.39 20.25 -5.50
N GLU A 82 14.22 19.22 -5.59
CA GLU A 82 14.39 18.42 -6.79
C GLU A 82 13.12 17.62 -7.12
N PHE A 83 12.54 16.95 -6.13
CA PHE A 83 11.32 16.15 -6.31
C PHE A 83 10.13 16.99 -6.78
N TYR A 84 9.96 18.19 -6.23
CA TYR A 84 8.87 19.11 -6.54
C TYR A 84 9.28 20.23 -7.53
N ALA A 85 10.37 20.06 -8.29
CA ALA A 85 10.92 21.08 -9.19
C ALA A 85 9.89 21.64 -10.19
N GLU A 86 8.91 20.83 -10.62
CA GLU A 86 7.81 21.27 -11.50
C GLU A 86 6.90 22.34 -10.85
N HIS A 87 6.99 22.51 -9.54
CA HIS A 87 6.24 23.51 -8.77
C HIS A 87 7.08 24.71 -8.34
N SER A 88 8.36 24.82 -8.76
CA SER A 88 9.31 25.84 -8.28
C SER A 88 8.80 27.29 -8.43
N GLU A 89 8.06 27.57 -9.50
CA GLU A 89 7.47 28.88 -9.76
C GLU A 89 6.13 29.15 -9.00
N ARG A 90 5.65 28.19 -8.22
CA ARG A 90 4.37 28.32 -7.52
C ARG A 90 4.55 28.99 -6.16
N PRO A 91 3.65 29.91 -5.75
CA PRO A 91 3.75 30.60 -4.46
C PRO A 91 3.78 29.68 -3.24
N PHE A 92 3.21 28.49 -3.35
CA PHE A 92 3.18 27.49 -2.26
C PHE A 92 4.48 26.66 -2.16
N PHE A 93 5.38 26.72 -3.15
CA PHE A 93 6.57 25.87 -3.23
C PHE A 93 7.47 25.94 -1.99
N PRO A 94 7.86 27.14 -1.47
CA PRO A 94 8.69 27.20 -0.28
C PRO A 94 8.04 26.56 0.96
N GLY A 95 6.73 26.72 1.09
CA GLY A 95 5.95 26.09 2.17
C GLY A 95 5.91 24.57 2.04
N LEU A 96 5.74 24.07 0.80
CA LEU A 96 5.75 22.63 0.52
C LEU A 96 7.12 22.01 0.86
N VAL A 97 8.22 22.61 0.42
CA VAL A 97 9.58 22.16 0.75
C VAL A 97 9.82 22.16 2.26
N ALA A 98 9.44 23.22 2.96
CA ALA A 98 9.57 23.32 4.39
C ALA A 98 8.76 22.22 5.13
N PHE A 99 7.54 21.95 4.69
CA PHE A 99 6.70 20.90 5.24
C PHE A 99 7.28 19.51 4.97
N MET A 100 7.64 19.20 3.73
CA MET A 100 8.13 17.87 3.36
C MET A 100 9.46 17.51 4.02
N SER A 101 10.31 18.51 4.32
CA SER A 101 11.57 18.31 5.06
C SER A 101 11.44 18.40 6.58
N SER A 102 10.24 18.66 7.13
CA SER A 102 10.03 18.87 8.56
C SER A 102 9.98 17.60 9.41
N GLY A 103 9.72 16.44 8.80
CA GLY A 103 9.55 15.16 9.48
C GLY A 103 9.88 13.99 8.58
N ASP A 104 9.70 12.79 9.13
CA ASP A 104 9.85 11.56 8.35
C ASP A 104 8.77 11.45 7.27
N VAL A 105 9.15 10.86 6.16
CA VAL A 105 8.26 10.36 5.11
C VAL A 105 8.43 8.84 4.98
N ILE A 106 7.45 8.16 4.40
CA ILE A 106 7.59 6.77 4.00
C ILE A 106 7.44 6.70 2.50
N LYS A 107 8.55 6.39 1.81
CA LYS A 107 8.59 6.13 0.37
C LYS A 107 8.14 4.71 0.12
N LEU A 108 7.27 4.51 -0.87
CA LEU A 108 6.74 3.22 -1.26
C LEU A 108 6.83 3.05 -2.78
N GLU A 109 7.25 1.87 -3.21
CA GLU A 109 7.03 1.38 -4.56
C GLU A 109 5.86 0.40 -4.51
N LEU A 110 4.77 0.74 -5.21
CA LEU A 110 3.57 -0.09 -5.27
C LEU A 110 3.49 -0.77 -6.63
N GLN A 111 3.07 -2.04 -6.64
CA GLN A 111 2.90 -2.86 -7.83
C GLN A 111 1.50 -3.44 -7.90
N GLY A 112 0.91 -3.47 -9.08
CA GLY A 112 -0.37 -4.11 -9.35
C GLY A 112 -0.94 -3.75 -10.71
N GLU A 113 -2.12 -4.27 -11.01
CA GLU A 113 -2.84 -3.91 -12.23
C GLU A 113 -3.33 -2.45 -12.14
N ASN A 114 -2.97 -1.61 -13.11
CA ASN A 114 -3.29 -0.18 -13.14
C ASN A 114 -2.87 0.55 -11.83
N ALA A 115 -1.65 0.30 -11.36
CA ALA A 115 -1.18 0.75 -10.05
C ALA A 115 -1.27 2.27 -9.87
N VAL A 116 -0.87 3.05 -10.88
CA VAL A 116 -0.97 4.53 -10.86
C VAL A 116 -2.42 4.95 -10.60
N ARG A 117 -3.35 4.46 -11.39
CA ARG A 117 -4.76 4.83 -11.28
C ARG A 117 -5.35 4.40 -9.95
N ARG A 118 -5.13 3.13 -9.53
CA ARG A 118 -5.67 2.61 -8.26
C ARG A 118 -5.15 3.37 -7.06
N TRP A 119 -3.85 3.69 -7.05
CA TRP A 119 -3.28 4.49 -5.97
C TRP A 119 -3.86 5.90 -5.95
N ARG A 120 -4.00 6.55 -7.12
CA ARG A 120 -4.61 7.88 -7.25
C ARG A 120 -6.07 7.90 -6.76
N GLU A 121 -6.86 6.87 -7.08
CA GLU A 121 -8.22 6.70 -6.58
C GLU A 121 -8.25 6.52 -5.06
N LEU A 122 -7.32 5.70 -4.52
CA LEU A 122 -7.24 5.43 -3.09
C LEU A 122 -6.85 6.67 -2.27
N ILE A 123 -5.92 7.49 -2.75
CA ILE A 123 -5.54 8.73 -2.05
C ILE A 123 -6.61 9.83 -2.17
N GLY A 124 -7.38 9.84 -3.25
CA GLY A 124 -8.44 10.81 -3.49
C GLY A 124 -7.98 12.20 -3.97
N PRO A 125 -8.89 13.16 -4.09
CA PRO A 125 -8.60 14.52 -4.50
C PRO A 125 -7.51 15.20 -3.66
N THR A 126 -6.71 16.09 -4.28
CA THR A 126 -5.60 16.77 -3.60
C THR A 126 -6.07 17.66 -2.45
N ASP A 127 -7.19 18.33 -2.64
CA ASP A 127 -7.85 19.11 -1.61
C ASP A 127 -8.57 18.17 -0.64
N SER A 128 -8.16 18.18 0.64
CA SER A 128 -8.71 17.29 1.67
C SER A 128 -10.18 17.60 2.00
N GLU A 129 -10.65 18.86 1.85
CA GLU A 129 -12.06 19.18 2.02
C GLU A 129 -12.92 18.65 0.86
N LYS A 130 -12.41 18.78 -0.36
CA LYS A 130 -13.02 18.16 -1.54
C LYS A 130 -13.04 16.64 -1.40
N ALA A 131 -11.93 16.03 -0.94
CA ALA A 131 -11.86 14.60 -0.69
C ALA A 131 -12.93 14.14 0.30
N ARG A 132 -13.16 14.85 1.40
CA ARG A 132 -14.22 14.53 2.36
C ARG A 132 -15.62 14.57 1.77
N LYS A 133 -15.87 15.44 0.78
CA LYS A 133 -17.17 15.57 0.11
C LYS A 133 -17.40 14.53 -0.99
N GLU A 134 -16.37 14.26 -1.79
CA GLU A 134 -16.49 13.47 -3.03
C GLU A 134 -15.95 12.03 -2.91
N ALA A 135 -15.04 11.78 -1.96
CA ALA A 135 -14.36 10.50 -1.77
C ALA A 135 -14.07 10.26 -0.27
N SER A 136 -15.12 10.22 0.54
CA SER A 136 -15.04 10.21 2.02
C SER A 136 -14.23 9.06 2.64
N SER A 137 -14.04 7.96 1.90
CA SER A 137 -13.20 6.82 2.31
C SER A 137 -11.74 6.92 1.85
N SER A 138 -11.38 7.96 1.09
CA SER A 138 -10.03 8.13 0.58
C SER A 138 -9.04 8.54 1.69
N ILE A 139 -7.76 8.25 1.47
CA ILE A 139 -6.69 8.56 2.44
C ILE A 139 -6.68 10.06 2.79
N ARG A 140 -6.82 10.94 1.81
CA ARG A 140 -6.84 12.39 2.03
C ARG A 140 -8.06 12.88 2.77
N ALA A 141 -9.22 12.22 2.60
CA ALA A 141 -10.41 12.50 3.38
C ALA A 141 -10.25 12.12 4.84
N LEU A 142 -9.61 10.98 5.12
CA LEU A 142 -9.46 10.40 6.45
C LEU A 142 -8.34 11.09 7.26
N TYR A 143 -7.23 11.42 6.61
CA TYR A 143 -5.99 11.84 7.29
C TYR A 143 -5.48 13.23 6.88
N GLY A 144 -5.91 13.77 5.75
CA GLY A 144 -5.49 15.10 5.30
C GLY A 144 -6.21 16.23 6.06
N THR A 145 -5.55 17.37 6.23
CA THR A 145 -6.10 18.58 6.84
C THR A 145 -6.33 19.70 5.85
N ASP A 146 -5.40 19.90 4.92
CA ASP A 146 -5.43 20.97 3.92
C ASP A 146 -4.82 20.49 2.57
N ASN A 147 -4.59 21.42 1.63
CA ASN A 147 -4.01 21.11 0.31
C ASN A 147 -2.54 20.69 0.35
N GLN A 148 -1.82 21.00 1.43
CA GLN A 148 -0.39 20.69 1.60
C GLN A 148 -0.19 19.51 2.54
N ARG A 149 -0.88 19.54 3.70
CA ARG A 149 -0.94 18.44 4.67
C ARG A 149 -2.08 17.51 4.28
N ASN A 150 -1.91 16.78 3.20
CA ASN A 150 -2.93 15.93 2.58
C ASN A 150 -2.55 14.45 2.56
N ALA A 151 -1.78 14.05 3.54
CA ALA A 151 -1.44 12.67 3.90
C ALA A 151 -0.54 11.92 2.92
N ALA A 152 -0.76 11.99 1.62
CA ALA A 152 -0.04 11.18 0.66
C ALA A 152 0.23 11.86 -0.68
N HIS A 153 1.31 11.42 -1.33
CA HIS A 153 1.63 11.69 -2.73
C HIS A 153 1.48 10.42 -3.56
N GLY A 154 1.20 10.58 -4.85
CA GLY A 154 1.20 9.52 -5.85
C GLY A 154 1.46 10.06 -7.22
N SER A 155 2.25 9.33 -8.01
CA SER A 155 2.56 9.67 -9.39
C SER A 155 1.29 9.87 -10.24
N ASP A 156 1.34 10.79 -11.19
CA ASP A 156 0.19 11.14 -12.04
C ASP A 156 0.07 10.26 -13.28
N SER A 157 1.19 9.68 -13.72
CA SER A 157 1.27 8.84 -14.91
C SER A 157 2.35 7.77 -14.76
N PRO A 158 2.39 6.75 -15.63
CA PRO A 158 3.49 5.78 -15.67
C PRO A 158 4.86 6.42 -15.88
N GLU A 159 4.95 7.49 -16.67
CA GLU A 159 6.19 8.26 -16.94
C GLU A 159 6.64 8.98 -15.66
N SER A 160 5.72 9.64 -14.96
CA SER A 160 6.01 10.27 -13.65
C SER A 160 6.45 9.21 -12.65
N ALA A 161 5.78 8.05 -12.62
CA ALA A 161 6.11 6.95 -11.72
C ALA A 161 7.55 6.45 -11.95
N ALA A 162 7.96 6.23 -13.20
CA ALA A 162 9.31 5.78 -13.53
C ALA A 162 10.36 6.81 -13.09
N ARG A 163 10.14 8.11 -13.37
CA ARG A 163 11.03 9.20 -12.97
C ARG A 163 11.13 9.32 -11.44
N GLU A 164 9.99 9.29 -10.75
CA GLU A 164 9.94 9.46 -9.31
C GLU A 164 10.52 8.26 -8.55
N LEU A 165 10.32 7.04 -9.05
CA LEU A 165 10.95 5.83 -8.49
C LEU A 165 12.48 5.90 -8.63
N ALA A 166 13.00 6.27 -9.80
CA ALA A 166 14.44 6.44 -10.02
C ALA A 166 15.02 7.53 -9.10
N LEU A 167 14.37 8.70 -9.03
CA LEU A 167 14.85 9.81 -8.21
C LEU A 167 14.88 9.49 -6.72
N MET A 168 13.90 8.74 -6.24
CA MET A 168 13.68 8.56 -4.79
C MET A 168 14.30 7.28 -4.23
N PHE A 169 14.68 6.31 -5.07
CA PHE A 169 15.17 5.02 -4.62
C PHE A 169 16.55 4.63 -5.18
N ASP A 170 17.05 5.28 -6.21
CA ASP A 170 18.37 5.03 -6.80
C ASP A 170 19.38 6.07 -6.34
#